data_20bda1dd381e1ff271290589ac5f185b
#
_entry.id   20bda1dd381e1ff271290589ac5f185b
#
_cell.length_a   1.000
_cell.length_b   1.000
_cell.length_c   1.000
_cell.angle_alpha   90.00
_cell.angle_beta   90.00
_cell.angle_gamma   90.00
#
_symmetry.space_group_name_H-M   'P 1'
#
loop_
_entity.id
_entity.type
_entity.pdbx_description
1 polymer ?
#
loop_
_entity_poly.entity_id
_entity_poly.type
_entity_poly.pdbx_seq_one_letter_code
_entity_poly.pdbx_strand_id
1 'polypeptide(L)'
;EFDVDGTIRETCDNAGNLKVVYDKPRRNTVKVLLLMDSGGSMDYYSRMCSALFQAVRNSNHFKDLQVFYFHNCIYSKIFKDPRMRPNSAIPTEWILQNISSEYKVIIVGDAQMDPYELMEGSWYSYGSRDRTPGIEWLKRFKEKYPHIVWLNPSERPYWGGWWAKTYDILANEFDMYRLTLDDLNNALKKLMVNR
;
A
#
# COMPACT_ATOMS: atom_id res chain seq x y z
N GLU A 1 -20.43 -0.05 19.56
CA GLU A 1 -20.38 1.35 19.16
C GLU A 1 -21.80 1.90 19.09
N PHE A 2 -22.02 3.16 19.51
CA PHE A 2 -23.33 3.75 19.47
C PHE A 2 -23.79 3.94 18.02
N ASP A 3 -24.90 3.28 17.64
CA ASP A 3 -25.49 3.39 16.31
C ASP A 3 -26.53 4.52 16.30
N VAL A 4 -26.15 5.68 15.77
CA VAL A 4 -27.01 6.87 15.71
C VAL A 4 -28.20 6.63 14.77
N ASP A 5 -27.95 6.08 13.58
CA ASP A 5 -29.01 5.86 12.57
C ASP A 5 -29.98 4.78 13.01
N GLY A 6 -29.50 3.68 13.58
CA GLY A 6 -30.33 2.64 14.19
C GLY A 6 -31.12 3.18 15.38
N THR A 7 -30.51 4.02 16.22
CA THR A 7 -31.19 4.65 17.35
C THR A 7 -32.33 5.58 16.91
N ILE A 8 -32.10 6.41 15.89
CA ILE A 8 -33.14 7.29 15.33
C ILE A 8 -34.28 6.45 14.77
N ARG A 9 -33.99 5.43 13.97
CA ARG A 9 -35.01 4.54 13.38
C ARG A 9 -35.84 3.84 14.44
N GLU A 10 -35.20 3.16 15.37
CA GLU A 10 -35.88 2.43 16.44
C GLU A 10 -36.66 3.35 17.39
N THR A 11 -36.21 4.59 17.58
CA THR A 11 -36.92 5.60 18.37
C THR A 11 -38.17 6.07 17.63
N CYS A 12 -38.10 6.29 16.31
CA CYS A 12 -39.27 6.64 15.48
C CYS A 12 -40.30 5.51 15.48
N ASP A 13 -39.86 4.26 15.29
CA ASP A 13 -40.74 3.09 15.29
C ASP A 13 -41.37 2.81 16.64
N ASN A 14 -40.73 3.29 17.73
CA ASN A 14 -41.26 3.16 19.11
C ASN A 14 -42.05 4.42 19.57
N ALA A 15 -42.77 5.03 18.64
CA ALA A 15 -43.61 6.21 18.90
C ALA A 15 -42.89 7.37 19.61
N GLY A 16 -41.58 7.59 19.32
CA GLY A 16 -40.77 8.64 19.88
C GLY A 16 -40.16 8.32 21.25
N ASN A 17 -40.42 7.17 21.83
CA ASN A 17 -39.73 6.74 23.04
C ASN A 17 -38.28 6.32 22.68
N LEU A 18 -37.31 6.96 23.31
CA LEU A 18 -35.89 6.75 23.04
C LEU A 18 -35.52 5.26 23.17
N LYS A 19 -35.05 4.67 22.10
CA LYS A 19 -34.53 3.31 22.07
C LYS A 19 -33.10 3.32 21.53
N VAL A 20 -32.14 3.27 22.44
CA VAL A 20 -30.73 3.30 22.09
C VAL A 20 -30.31 1.98 21.46
N VAL A 21 -29.75 2.05 20.27
CA VAL A 21 -29.20 0.92 19.54
C VAL A 21 -27.68 0.95 19.59
N TYR A 22 -27.08 -0.20 19.88
CA TYR A 22 -25.66 -0.40 19.81
C TYR A 22 -25.35 -1.37 18.69
N ASP A 23 -24.54 -0.96 17.75
CA ASP A 23 -23.98 -1.88 16.76
C ASP A 23 -22.84 -2.68 17.40
N LYS A 24 -22.66 -3.92 16.98
CA LYS A 24 -21.49 -4.70 17.41
C LYS A 24 -20.25 -3.94 16.97
N PRO A 25 -19.25 -3.78 17.87
CA PRO A 25 -18.00 -3.14 17.47
C PRO A 25 -17.50 -3.88 16.22
N ARG A 26 -17.35 -3.16 15.11
CA ARG A 26 -16.78 -3.71 13.88
C ARG A 26 -15.39 -4.20 14.23
N ARG A 27 -15.24 -5.50 14.39
CA ARG A 27 -13.92 -6.11 14.59
C ARG A 27 -13.12 -5.80 13.34
N ASN A 28 -12.14 -4.92 13.46
CA ASN A 28 -11.18 -4.71 12.39
C ASN A 28 -10.52 -6.03 12.06
N THR A 29 -10.85 -6.58 10.91
CA THR A 29 -10.33 -7.88 10.45
C THR A 29 -9.28 -7.69 9.35
N VAL A 30 -9.08 -6.46 8.89
CA VAL A 30 -8.21 -6.16 7.76
C VAL A 30 -6.75 -6.20 8.20
N LYS A 31 -5.98 -7.07 7.56
CA LYS A 31 -4.52 -7.13 7.67
C LYS A 31 -3.91 -6.40 6.49
N VAL A 32 -2.97 -5.51 6.72
CA VAL A 32 -2.33 -4.71 5.66
C VAL A 32 -0.84 -4.97 5.61
N LEU A 33 -0.34 -5.23 4.41
CA LEU A 33 1.07 -5.24 4.06
C LEU A 33 1.38 -3.96 3.28
N LEU A 34 2.14 -3.07 3.90
CA LEU A 34 2.54 -1.80 3.33
C LEU A 34 3.98 -1.91 2.81
N LEU A 35 4.16 -1.66 1.53
CA LEU A 35 5.45 -1.64 0.85
C LEU A 35 5.74 -0.19 0.43
N MET A 36 6.72 0.45 1.06
CA MET A 36 7.00 1.87 0.87
C MET A 36 8.33 2.08 0.14
N ASP A 37 8.27 2.80 -0.95
CA ASP A 37 9.46 3.37 -1.57
C ASP A 37 10.07 4.44 -0.66
N SER A 38 11.38 4.44 -0.53
CA SER A 38 12.13 5.32 0.38
C SER A 38 13.44 5.77 -0.23
N GLY A 39 13.76 7.04 -0.01
CA GLY A 39 14.96 7.68 -0.57
C GLY A 39 14.70 8.31 -1.94
N GLY A 40 15.69 9.03 -2.46
CA GLY A 40 15.59 9.73 -3.73
C GLY A 40 14.44 10.74 -3.77
N SER A 41 13.62 10.70 -4.83
CA SER A 41 12.46 11.56 -5.01
C SER A 41 11.40 11.40 -3.91
N MET A 42 11.31 10.20 -3.30
CA MET A 42 10.37 9.91 -2.22
C MET A 42 10.67 10.65 -0.91
N ASP A 43 11.88 11.17 -0.70
CA ASP A 43 12.21 11.99 0.47
C ASP A 43 11.35 13.26 0.56
N TYR A 44 10.98 13.83 -0.58
CA TYR A 44 10.06 14.96 -0.66
C TYR A 44 8.67 14.61 -0.09
N TYR A 45 8.21 13.39 -0.29
CA TYR A 45 6.89 12.92 0.13
C TYR A 45 6.88 12.24 1.50
N SER A 46 8.04 12.06 2.13
CA SER A 46 8.20 11.29 3.38
C SER A 46 7.33 11.79 4.52
N ARG A 47 7.18 13.12 4.67
CA ARG A 47 6.30 13.72 5.70
C ARG A 47 4.83 13.41 5.44
N MET A 48 4.38 13.51 4.19
CA MET A 48 3.00 13.22 3.80
C MET A 48 2.68 11.75 4.00
N CYS A 49 3.57 10.86 3.56
CA CYS A 49 3.45 9.42 3.80
C CYS A 49 3.35 9.11 5.30
N SER A 50 4.27 9.65 6.11
CA SER A 50 4.27 9.44 7.55
C SER A 50 2.99 9.93 8.22
N ALA A 51 2.52 11.13 7.89
CA ALA A 51 1.30 11.69 8.45
C ALA A 51 0.06 10.85 8.08
N LEU A 52 -0.05 10.44 6.82
CA LEU A 52 -1.15 9.63 6.32
C LEU A 52 -1.21 8.27 7.03
N PHE A 53 -0.07 7.58 7.11
CA PHE A 53 -0.03 6.25 7.74
C PHE A 53 -0.14 6.28 9.25
N GLN A 54 0.31 7.36 9.92
CA GLN A 54 0.02 7.58 11.33
C GLN A 54 -1.48 7.77 11.57
N ALA A 55 -2.16 8.58 10.74
CA ALA A 55 -3.60 8.77 10.83
C ALA A 55 -4.35 7.44 10.64
N VAL A 56 -3.95 6.65 9.65
CA VAL A 56 -4.54 5.34 9.38
C VAL A 56 -4.28 4.35 10.52
N ARG A 57 -3.08 4.32 11.06
CA ARG A 57 -2.71 3.45 12.20
C ARG A 57 -3.50 3.80 13.45
N ASN A 58 -3.68 5.10 13.74
CA ASN A 58 -4.39 5.58 14.92
C ASN A 58 -5.91 5.39 14.83
N SER A 59 -6.44 5.20 13.61
CA SER A 59 -7.87 5.00 13.38
C SER A 59 -8.39 3.60 13.76
N ASN A 60 -7.55 2.73 14.30
CA ASN A 60 -7.88 1.33 14.65
C ASN A 60 -8.55 0.52 13.50
N HIS A 61 -8.32 0.93 12.23
CA HIS A 61 -8.93 0.27 11.09
C HIS A 61 -8.27 -1.06 10.70
N PHE A 62 -7.07 -1.35 11.22
CA PHE A 62 -6.34 -2.57 10.87
C PHE A 62 -6.17 -3.51 12.05
N LYS A 63 -6.37 -4.79 11.81
CA LYS A 63 -6.08 -5.87 12.75
C LYS A 63 -4.56 -6.07 12.89
N ASP A 64 -3.84 -5.96 11.78
CA ASP A 64 -2.39 -6.08 11.71
C ASP A 64 -1.86 -5.21 10.58
N LEU A 65 -0.70 -4.60 10.80
CA LEU A 65 -0.01 -3.74 9.83
C LEU A 65 1.47 -4.10 9.80
N GLN A 66 1.89 -4.72 8.69
CA GLN A 66 3.29 -5.00 8.38
C GLN A 66 3.82 -3.93 7.43
N VAL A 67 4.97 -3.34 7.75
CA VAL A 67 5.57 -2.26 6.93
C VAL A 67 6.97 -2.67 6.51
N PHE A 68 7.24 -2.58 5.22
CA PHE A 68 8.57 -2.81 4.64
C PHE A 68 8.91 -1.70 3.66
N TYR A 69 10.20 -1.51 3.44
CA TYR A 69 10.75 -0.44 2.62
C TYR A 69 11.59 -1.00 1.48
N PHE A 70 11.55 -0.33 0.35
CA PHE A 70 12.38 -0.60 -0.82
C PHE A 70 12.87 0.72 -1.42
N HIS A 71 13.74 0.70 -2.41
CA HIS A 71 14.19 1.89 -3.13
C HIS A 71 13.94 1.71 -4.62
N ASN A 72 13.23 2.68 -5.20
CA ASN A 72 12.79 2.72 -6.59
C ASN A 72 11.95 1.49 -6.98
N CYS A 73 12.50 0.28 -6.88
CA CYS A 73 11.82 -0.94 -7.22
C CYS A 73 12.05 -2.05 -6.19
N ILE A 74 11.15 -3.03 -6.14
CA ILE A 74 11.31 -4.22 -5.31
C ILE A 74 12.23 -5.20 -6.03
N TYR A 75 13.24 -5.70 -5.30
CA TYR A 75 14.18 -6.71 -5.78
C TYR A 75 14.26 -7.88 -4.77
N SER A 76 15.33 -8.67 -4.82
CA SER A 76 15.54 -9.83 -3.94
C SER A 76 15.58 -9.50 -2.45
N LYS A 77 15.75 -8.22 -2.09
CA LYS A 77 15.78 -7.74 -0.71
C LYS A 77 14.81 -6.59 -0.51
N ILE A 78 14.18 -6.59 0.67
CA ILE A 78 13.33 -5.52 1.18
C ILE A 78 13.74 -5.23 2.62
N PHE A 79 13.40 -4.08 3.17
CA PHE A 79 13.96 -3.60 4.43
C PHE A 79 12.88 -3.34 5.48
N LYS A 80 13.21 -3.57 6.75
CA LYS A 80 12.34 -3.19 7.91
C LYS A 80 12.55 -1.74 8.36
N ASP A 81 13.57 -1.07 7.84
CA ASP A 81 13.99 0.28 8.21
C ASP A 81 13.95 1.19 6.98
N PRO A 82 13.32 2.38 7.04
CA PRO A 82 13.27 3.32 5.91
C PRO A 82 14.64 3.82 5.46
N ARG A 83 15.67 3.73 6.32
CA ARG A 83 17.08 4.03 5.94
C ARG A 83 17.75 2.87 5.21
N MET A 84 17.06 1.75 5.02
CA MET A 84 17.52 0.56 4.31
C MET A 84 18.91 0.06 4.76
N ARG A 85 19.15 0.11 6.07
CA ARG A 85 20.40 -0.38 6.63
C ARG A 85 20.59 -1.87 6.36
N PRO A 86 21.81 -2.35 6.06
CA PRO A 86 22.05 -3.75 5.70
C PRO A 86 21.52 -4.77 6.72
N ASN A 87 21.57 -4.44 8.01
CA ASN A 87 21.06 -5.30 9.09
C ASN A 87 19.52 -5.35 9.19
N SER A 88 18.82 -4.49 8.46
CA SER A 88 17.34 -4.49 8.39
C SER A 88 16.82 -5.20 7.14
N ALA A 89 17.72 -5.65 6.25
CA ALA A 89 17.36 -6.34 5.03
C ALA A 89 16.80 -7.74 5.30
N ILE A 90 15.74 -8.09 4.61
CA ILE A 90 15.19 -9.45 4.56
C ILE A 90 15.00 -9.87 3.11
N PRO A 91 15.06 -11.17 2.80
CA PRO A 91 14.75 -11.66 1.46
C PRO A 91 13.29 -11.34 1.10
N THR A 92 13.05 -10.78 -0.07
CA THR A 92 11.68 -10.54 -0.58
C THR A 92 10.91 -11.85 -0.70
N GLU A 93 11.59 -12.91 -1.09
CA GLU A 93 11.02 -14.26 -1.16
C GLU A 93 10.48 -14.73 0.21
N TRP A 94 11.13 -14.33 1.32
CA TRP A 94 10.64 -14.66 2.66
C TRP A 94 9.25 -14.06 2.91
N ILE A 95 9.00 -12.80 2.46
CA ILE A 95 7.67 -12.18 2.56
C ILE A 95 6.66 -12.97 1.74
N LEU A 96 7.02 -13.30 0.50
CA LEU A 96 6.15 -14.07 -0.38
C LEU A 96 5.82 -15.47 0.16
N GLN A 97 6.70 -16.08 0.95
CA GLN A 97 6.46 -17.39 1.53
C GLN A 97 5.74 -17.34 2.88
N ASN A 98 6.03 -16.36 3.72
CA ASN A 98 5.62 -16.40 5.14
C ASN A 98 4.47 -15.46 5.50
N ILE A 99 4.19 -14.41 4.72
CA ILE A 99 3.05 -13.53 4.97
C ILE A 99 1.84 -14.06 4.18
N SER A 100 0.74 -14.29 4.89
CA SER A 100 -0.50 -14.85 4.31
C SER A 100 -1.07 -14.00 3.17
N SER A 101 -1.65 -14.64 2.16
CA SER A 101 -2.35 -13.97 1.05
C SER A 101 -3.62 -13.20 1.49
N GLU A 102 -4.07 -13.36 2.74
CA GLU A 102 -5.15 -12.57 3.31
C GLU A 102 -4.78 -11.09 3.50
N TYR A 103 -3.47 -10.76 3.54
CA TYR A 103 -3.06 -9.37 3.65
C TYR A 103 -3.47 -8.59 2.40
N LYS A 104 -4.01 -7.41 2.63
CA LYS A 104 -4.25 -6.42 1.58
C LYS A 104 -2.96 -5.64 1.38
N VAL A 105 -2.47 -5.59 0.15
CA VAL A 105 -1.17 -4.96 -0.14
C VAL A 105 -1.37 -3.54 -0.64
N ILE A 106 -0.64 -2.62 -0.04
CA ILE A 106 -0.56 -1.23 -0.48
C ILE A 106 0.90 -0.95 -0.81
N ILE A 107 1.18 -0.67 -2.07
CA ILE A 107 2.48 -0.18 -2.51
C ILE A 107 2.41 1.35 -2.53
N VAL A 108 3.42 2.02 -2.00
CA VAL A 108 3.55 3.48 -2.03
C VAL A 108 4.84 3.83 -2.74
N GLY A 109 4.76 4.56 -3.83
CA GLY A 109 5.93 4.99 -4.61
C GLY A 109 5.52 5.89 -5.76
N ASP A 110 6.44 6.76 -6.20
CA ASP A 110 6.16 7.77 -7.22
C ASP A 110 6.21 7.24 -8.67
N ALA A 111 6.61 5.98 -8.84
CA ALA A 111 6.72 5.33 -10.15
C ALA A 111 7.67 6.07 -11.12
N GLN A 112 8.73 6.71 -10.59
CA GLN A 112 9.70 7.49 -11.37
C GLN A 112 11.07 6.83 -11.50
N MET A 113 11.19 5.54 -11.18
CA MET A 113 12.42 4.79 -11.42
C MET A 113 12.74 4.70 -12.92
N ASP A 114 14.02 4.48 -13.23
CA ASP A 114 14.43 4.26 -14.62
C ASP A 114 13.75 3.01 -15.19
N PRO A 115 13.18 3.06 -16.41
CA PRO A 115 12.59 1.88 -17.05
C PRO A 115 13.52 0.66 -17.15
N TYR A 116 14.82 0.85 -17.23
CA TYR A 116 15.78 -0.26 -17.17
C TYR A 116 15.81 -0.93 -15.80
N GLU A 117 15.72 -0.15 -14.70
CA GLU A 117 15.62 -0.73 -13.36
C GLU A 117 14.39 -1.63 -13.24
N LEU A 118 13.26 -1.20 -13.82
CA LEU A 118 12.03 -1.96 -13.78
C LEU A 118 12.09 -3.22 -14.67
N MET A 119 12.64 -3.11 -15.88
CA MET A 119 12.50 -4.12 -16.94
C MET A 119 13.69 -5.06 -17.10
N GLU A 120 14.89 -4.66 -16.68
CA GLU A 120 16.13 -5.43 -16.94
C GLU A 120 16.85 -5.90 -15.66
N GLY A 121 16.37 -5.49 -14.49
CA GLY A 121 16.99 -5.78 -13.20
C GLY A 121 18.02 -4.75 -12.79
N SER A 122 18.31 -4.69 -11.48
CA SER A 122 19.19 -3.66 -10.92
C SER A 122 20.67 -4.00 -11.02
N TRP A 123 21.43 -3.08 -11.57
CA TRP A 123 22.89 -3.10 -11.52
C TRP A 123 23.41 -2.61 -10.15
N TYR A 124 22.59 -1.89 -9.37
CA TYR A 124 22.94 -1.17 -8.14
C TYR A 124 22.20 -1.61 -6.89
N SER A 125 21.43 -2.71 -6.95
CA SER A 125 20.71 -3.19 -5.76
C SER A 125 21.71 -3.53 -4.65
N TYR A 126 21.80 -2.66 -3.66
CA TYR A 126 22.54 -2.78 -2.39
C TYR A 126 23.35 -4.08 -2.21
N GLY A 127 24.48 -4.20 -2.95
CA GLY A 127 25.46 -5.26 -2.77
C GLY A 127 25.21 -6.62 -3.43
N SER A 128 24.17 -6.79 -4.22
CA SER A 128 23.97 -8.01 -5.03
C SER A 128 23.38 -7.66 -6.39
N ARG A 129 23.94 -8.23 -7.47
CA ARG A 129 23.33 -8.19 -8.79
C ARG A 129 22.04 -9.02 -8.73
N ASP A 130 20.90 -8.36 -8.60
CA ASP A 130 19.63 -9.04 -8.83
C ASP A 130 19.36 -9.04 -10.35
N ARG A 131 19.44 -10.22 -10.95
CA ARG A 131 19.17 -10.38 -12.38
C ARG A 131 17.68 -10.44 -12.69
N THR A 132 16.84 -10.59 -11.66
CA THR A 132 15.39 -10.61 -11.83
C THR A 132 14.90 -9.18 -11.99
N PRO A 133 14.23 -8.84 -13.10
CA PRO A 133 13.64 -7.52 -13.28
C PRO A 133 12.70 -7.14 -12.14
N GLY A 134 12.66 -5.85 -11.79
CA GLY A 134 11.76 -5.38 -10.74
C GLY A 134 10.30 -5.68 -11.02
N ILE A 135 9.89 -5.59 -12.28
CA ILE A 135 8.51 -5.93 -12.70
C ILE A 135 8.13 -7.39 -12.38
N GLU A 136 9.08 -8.33 -12.46
CA GLU A 136 8.81 -9.73 -12.12
C GLU A 136 8.57 -9.92 -10.63
N TRP A 137 9.30 -9.19 -9.77
CA TRP A 137 9.03 -9.17 -8.33
C TRP A 137 7.65 -8.59 -8.03
N LEU A 138 7.28 -7.48 -8.67
CA LEU A 138 5.97 -6.86 -8.52
C LEU A 138 4.84 -7.79 -8.98
N LYS A 139 5.02 -8.52 -10.08
CA LYS A 139 4.07 -9.54 -10.57
C LYS A 139 3.90 -10.69 -9.57
N ARG A 140 4.96 -11.18 -8.95
CA ARG A 140 4.88 -12.20 -7.88
C ARG A 140 4.05 -11.73 -6.68
N PHE A 141 4.17 -10.44 -6.29
CA PHE A 141 3.28 -9.86 -5.29
C PHE A 141 1.82 -9.86 -5.75
N LYS A 142 1.56 -9.44 -6.99
CA LYS A 142 0.21 -9.42 -7.57
C LYS A 142 -0.42 -10.81 -7.67
N GLU A 143 0.37 -11.83 -8.02
CA GLU A 143 -0.07 -13.22 -8.07
C GLU A 143 -0.41 -13.77 -6.69
N LYS A 144 0.40 -13.47 -5.70
CA LYS A 144 0.17 -13.94 -4.32
C LYS A 144 -0.95 -13.19 -3.62
N TYR A 145 -1.04 -11.87 -3.81
CA TYR A 145 -1.98 -11.02 -3.10
C TYR A 145 -3.05 -10.47 -4.06
N PRO A 146 -4.26 -11.08 -4.08
CA PRO A 146 -5.32 -10.70 -5.01
C PRO A 146 -5.87 -9.29 -4.77
N HIS A 147 -5.58 -8.72 -3.60
CA HIS A 147 -5.97 -7.37 -3.22
C HIS A 147 -4.72 -6.51 -3.03
N ILE A 148 -4.26 -5.91 -4.12
CA ILE A 148 -3.09 -5.05 -4.18
C ILE A 148 -3.42 -3.76 -4.92
N VAL A 149 -2.98 -2.62 -4.38
CA VAL A 149 -3.13 -1.29 -4.99
C VAL A 149 -1.82 -0.52 -4.90
N TRP A 150 -1.68 0.49 -5.76
CA TRP A 150 -0.56 1.42 -5.75
C TRP A 150 -1.04 2.82 -5.36
N LEU A 151 -0.43 3.42 -4.33
CA LEU A 151 -0.62 4.82 -3.96
C LEU A 151 0.56 5.63 -4.45
N ASN A 152 0.30 6.56 -5.37
CA ASN A 152 1.31 7.41 -5.97
C ASN A 152 1.21 8.84 -5.40
N PRO A 153 2.28 9.37 -4.76
CA PRO A 153 2.28 10.75 -4.26
C PRO A 153 2.47 11.79 -5.37
N SER A 154 2.94 11.37 -6.55
CA SER A 154 3.15 12.25 -7.70
C SER A 154 2.11 12.00 -8.79
N GLU A 155 1.98 12.97 -9.69
CA GLU A 155 1.21 12.78 -10.91
C GLU A 155 2.07 12.16 -12.01
N ARG A 156 1.40 11.63 -13.05
CA ARG A 156 2.10 11.16 -14.25
C ARG A 156 2.98 12.29 -14.80
N PRO A 157 4.28 12.03 -15.09
CA PRO A 157 5.17 13.03 -15.65
C PRO A 157 4.59 13.67 -16.90
N TYR A 158 4.45 14.99 -16.91
CA TYR A 158 3.83 15.75 -18.01
C TYR A 158 4.59 15.62 -19.34
N TRP A 159 5.93 15.55 -19.25
CA TRP A 159 6.81 15.53 -20.42
C TRP A 159 6.71 14.27 -21.27
N GLY A 160 6.00 13.23 -20.81
CA GLY A 160 5.85 11.98 -21.56
C GLY A 160 7.18 11.27 -21.82
N GLY A 161 7.19 10.41 -22.85
CA GLY A 161 8.40 9.72 -23.30
C GLY A 161 9.00 8.80 -22.26
N TRP A 162 10.34 8.85 -22.13
CA TRP A 162 11.10 7.95 -21.26
C TRP A 162 10.69 8.04 -19.80
N TRP A 163 10.53 9.24 -19.27
CA TRP A 163 10.20 9.48 -17.86
C TRP A 163 8.79 9.05 -17.45
N ALA A 164 7.85 9.02 -18.42
CA ALA A 164 6.49 8.54 -18.14
C ALA A 164 6.35 7.02 -18.36
N LYS A 165 7.34 6.38 -18.98
CA LYS A 165 7.24 4.96 -19.37
C LYS A 165 7.05 4.03 -18.18
N THR A 166 7.78 4.25 -17.10
CA THR A 166 7.66 3.46 -15.87
C THR A 166 6.29 3.64 -15.24
N TYR A 167 5.83 4.89 -15.14
CA TYR A 167 4.49 5.18 -14.65
C TYR A 167 3.42 4.45 -15.47
N ASP A 168 3.49 4.54 -16.80
CA ASP A 168 2.51 3.92 -17.69
C ASP A 168 2.51 2.37 -17.57
N ILE A 169 3.69 1.75 -17.43
CA ILE A 169 3.80 0.30 -17.21
C ILE A 169 3.13 -0.08 -15.88
N LEU A 170 3.44 0.63 -14.80
CA LEU A 170 2.91 0.31 -13.48
C LEU A 170 1.42 0.61 -13.36
N ALA A 171 0.92 1.69 -14.00
CA ALA A 171 -0.51 2.01 -14.04
C ALA A 171 -1.33 0.99 -14.85
N ASN A 172 -0.70 0.30 -15.81
CA ASN A 172 -1.35 -0.82 -16.52
C ASN A 172 -1.35 -2.11 -15.69
N GLU A 173 -0.39 -2.28 -14.77
CA GLU A 173 -0.30 -3.47 -13.93
C GLU A 173 -1.10 -3.36 -12.64
N PHE A 174 -1.21 -2.18 -12.05
CA PHE A 174 -1.83 -1.96 -10.75
C PHE A 174 -2.95 -0.92 -10.79
N ASP A 175 -3.98 -1.12 -9.97
CA ASP A 175 -4.94 -0.05 -9.67
C ASP A 175 -4.20 1.07 -8.93
N MET A 176 -3.91 2.16 -9.62
CA MET A 176 -3.13 3.28 -9.11
C MET A 176 -4.05 4.41 -8.62
N TYR A 177 -3.80 4.88 -7.41
CA TYR A 177 -4.51 5.97 -6.76
C TYR A 177 -3.52 7.06 -6.32
N ARG A 178 -4.00 8.30 -6.17
CA ARG A 178 -3.18 9.37 -5.59
C ARG A 178 -3.02 9.16 -4.08
N LEU A 179 -1.94 9.68 -3.53
CA LEU A 179 -1.71 9.66 -2.09
C LEU A 179 -2.48 10.84 -1.42
N THR A 180 -3.81 10.78 -1.46
CA THR A 180 -4.74 11.71 -0.78
C THR A 180 -5.62 10.93 0.18
N LEU A 181 -6.28 11.61 1.14
CA LEU A 181 -7.20 10.95 2.07
C LEU A 181 -8.38 10.30 1.34
N ASP A 182 -8.94 10.98 0.34
CA ASP A 182 -10.08 10.47 -0.43
C ASP A 182 -9.70 9.24 -1.25
N ASP A 183 -8.56 9.29 -1.95
CA ASP A 183 -8.10 8.18 -2.76
C ASP A 183 -7.60 7.02 -1.90
N LEU A 184 -7.04 7.27 -0.72
CA LEU A 184 -6.76 6.21 0.25
C LEU A 184 -8.04 5.49 0.68
N ASN A 185 -9.12 6.24 0.98
CA ASN A 185 -10.41 5.65 1.32
C ASN A 185 -10.96 4.83 0.14
N ASN A 186 -10.82 5.29 -1.10
CA ASN A 186 -11.23 4.55 -2.29
C ASN A 186 -10.38 3.28 -2.49
N ALA A 187 -9.06 3.38 -2.31
CA ALA A 187 -8.15 2.24 -2.35
C ALA A 187 -8.51 1.19 -1.27
N LEU A 188 -8.77 1.64 -0.03
CA LEU A 188 -9.19 0.75 1.06
C LEU A 188 -10.53 0.08 0.75
N LYS A 189 -11.52 0.80 0.22
CA LYS A 189 -12.79 0.21 -0.23
C LYS A 189 -12.55 -0.86 -1.30
N LYS A 190 -11.70 -0.58 -2.29
CA LYS A 190 -11.33 -1.57 -3.33
C LYS A 190 -10.70 -2.82 -2.73
N LEU A 191 -9.80 -2.67 -1.75
CA LEU A 191 -9.16 -3.77 -1.05
C LEU A 191 -10.12 -4.61 -0.21
N MET A 192 -11.23 -4.03 0.25
CA MET A 192 -12.23 -4.70 1.10
C MET A 192 -13.34 -5.42 0.31
N VAL A 193 -13.46 -5.19 -0.98
CA VAL A 193 -14.45 -5.89 -1.81
C VAL A 193 -13.99 -7.34 -1.99
N ASN A 194 -14.68 -8.27 -1.34
CA ASN A 194 -14.51 -9.69 -1.62
C ASN A 194 -15.06 -9.98 -3.03
N ARG A 195 -14.21 -10.44 -3.92
CA ARG A 195 -14.62 -11.07 -5.17
C ARG A 195 -14.93 -12.53 -4.93
#